data_a5ea95f26924fa7b99342c23f154ad62
#
_entry.id   a5ea95f26924fa7b99342c23f154ad62
#
_cell.length_a   1.000
_cell.length_b   1.000
_cell.length_c   1.000
_cell.angle_alpha   90.00
_cell.angle_beta   90.00
_cell.angle_gamma   90.00
#
_symmetry.space_group_name_H-M   'P 1'
#
loop_
_entity.id
_entity.type
_entity.pdbx_description
1 polymer ?
#
loop_
_entity_poly.entity_id
_entity_poly.type
_entity_poly.pdbx_seq_one_letter_code
_entity_poly.pdbx_strand_id
1 'polypeptide(L)'
;MVYVFLADGFETIEALAVVDMLRRAKIDNETVGVTGKTVKSSHNIEVVADITIDELNISNADAIVLPGGMPGTLNLEANSVVQSSIDYCVENKKYVCAICAAPSILGHKGLLKGRNAICFPGFEEDLCGAIISEKYVVSDGNFI
;
A
#
# COMPACT_ATOMS: atom_id res chain seq x y z
N MET A 1 13.56 -6.96 -0.86
CA MET A 1 12.33 -7.37 -0.13
C MET A 1 11.16 -6.45 -0.47
N VAL A 2 9.98 -6.98 -0.80
CA VAL A 2 8.73 -6.21 -0.97
C VAL A 2 7.80 -6.53 0.18
N TYR A 3 7.28 -5.53 0.87
CA TYR A 3 6.29 -5.70 1.93
C TYR A 3 4.90 -5.30 1.45
N VAL A 4 3.93 -6.22 1.58
CA VAL A 4 2.52 -5.98 1.24
C VAL A 4 1.74 -5.84 2.55
N PHE A 5 1.27 -4.63 2.86
CA PHE A 5 0.56 -4.35 4.12
C PHE A 5 -0.90 -4.79 4.04
N LEU A 6 -1.34 -5.58 5.01
CA LEU A 6 -2.71 -6.05 5.14
C LEU A 6 -3.34 -5.51 6.42
N ALA A 7 -4.38 -4.72 6.31
CA ALA A 7 -5.21 -4.27 7.43
C ALA A 7 -6.65 -4.76 7.24
N ASP A 8 -7.39 -4.98 8.33
CA ASP A 8 -8.78 -5.43 8.24
C ASP A 8 -9.59 -4.53 7.30
N GLY A 9 -10.33 -5.14 6.38
CA GLY A 9 -11.04 -4.46 5.32
C GLY A 9 -10.24 -4.23 4.04
N PHE A 10 -9.06 -4.82 3.89
CA PHE A 10 -8.28 -4.75 2.64
C PHE A 10 -9.04 -5.38 1.47
N GLU A 11 -8.76 -4.93 0.23
CA GLU A 11 -9.33 -5.55 -0.95
C GLU A 11 -8.53 -6.81 -1.32
N THR A 12 -9.25 -7.94 -1.43
CA THR A 12 -8.65 -9.26 -1.54
C THR A 12 -7.79 -9.42 -2.80
N ILE A 13 -8.33 -9.03 -3.96
CA ILE A 13 -7.66 -9.25 -5.25
C ILE A 13 -6.47 -8.31 -5.40
N GLU A 14 -6.62 -7.05 -4.98
CA GLU A 14 -5.56 -6.05 -5.06
C GLU A 14 -4.31 -6.45 -4.25
N ALA A 15 -4.51 -7.05 -3.09
CA ALA A 15 -3.42 -7.54 -2.26
C ALA A 15 -2.86 -8.88 -2.78
N LEU A 16 -3.73 -9.89 -2.92
CA LEU A 16 -3.26 -11.26 -3.16
C LEU A 16 -2.79 -11.49 -4.59
N ALA A 17 -3.30 -10.77 -5.59
CA ALA A 17 -2.76 -10.84 -6.94
C ALA A 17 -1.32 -10.34 -6.99
N VAL A 18 -1.01 -9.26 -6.28
CA VAL A 18 0.37 -8.74 -6.18
C VAL A 18 1.28 -9.77 -5.51
N VAL A 19 0.85 -10.34 -4.39
CA VAL A 19 1.62 -11.38 -3.67
C VAL A 19 1.88 -12.60 -4.57
N ASP A 20 0.84 -13.11 -5.25
CA ASP A 20 0.98 -14.27 -6.14
C ASP A 20 1.96 -13.99 -7.29
N MET A 21 1.84 -12.81 -7.92
CA MET A 21 2.74 -12.43 -9.02
C MET A 21 4.19 -12.25 -8.57
N LEU A 22 4.42 -11.63 -7.40
CA LEU A 22 5.77 -11.50 -6.84
C LEU A 22 6.39 -12.87 -6.56
N ARG A 23 5.63 -13.78 -5.95
CA ARG A 23 6.07 -15.15 -5.65
C ARG A 23 6.36 -15.96 -6.90
N ARG A 24 5.51 -15.86 -7.94
CA ARG A 24 5.76 -16.47 -9.26
C ARG A 24 7.03 -15.93 -9.91
N ALA A 25 7.28 -14.65 -9.79
CA ALA A 25 8.48 -14.00 -10.30
C ALA A 25 9.74 -14.26 -9.44
N LYS A 26 9.60 -14.99 -8.33
CA LYS A 26 10.68 -15.28 -7.35
C LYS A 26 11.29 -13.99 -6.77
N ILE A 27 10.46 -12.97 -6.58
CA ILE A 27 10.81 -11.73 -5.90
C ILE A 27 10.49 -11.91 -4.42
N ASP A 28 11.49 -11.70 -3.56
CA ASP A 28 11.34 -11.81 -2.12
C ASP A 28 10.28 -10.83 -1.61
N ASN A 29 9.26 -11.38 -0.96
CA ASN A 29 8.14 -10.59 -0.43
C ASN A 29 7.56 -11.22 0.82
N GLU A 30 6.97 -10.37 1.65
CA GLU A 30 6.22 -10.77 2.84
C GLU A 30 4.94 -9.95 2.94
N THR A 31 3.86 -10.59 3.34
CA THR A 31 2.65 -9.93 3.78
C THR A 31 2.78 -9.52 5.24
N VAL A 32 2.41 -8.27 5.54
CA VAL A 32 2.53 -7.68 6.87
C VAL A 32 1.14 -7.46 7.45
N GLY A 33 0.77 -8.20 8.48
CA GLY A 33 -0.51 -8.03 9.16
C GLY A 33 -0.48 -6.83 10.10
N VAL A 34 -1.16 -5.76 9.71
CA VAL A 34 -1.19 -4.47 10.44
C VAL A 34 -2.14 -4.53 11.64
N THR A 35 -3.27 -5.23 11.50
CA THR A 35 -4.27 -5.38 12.55
C THR A 35 -4.14 -6.69 13.33
N GLY A 36 -3.17 -7.52 12.97
CA GLY A 36 -2.88 -8.79 13.60
C GLY A 36 -2.33 -9.81 12.61
N LYS A 37 -2.00 -11.02 13.09
CA LYS A 37 -1.45 -12.10 12.24
C LYS A 37 -2.48 -12.64 11.24
N THR A 38 -3.74 -12.74 11.64
CA THR A 38 -4.86 -13.07 10.75
C THR A 38 -5.62 -11.80 10.46
N VAL A 39 -5.68 -11.44 9.19
CA VAL A 39 -6.32 -10.21 8.70
C VAL A 39 -7.51 -10.57 7.83
N LYS A 40 -8.62 -9.87 8.02
CA LYS A 40 -9.87 -10.12 7.30
C LYS A 40 -10.07 -9.09 6.19
N SER A 41 -10.27 -9.57 4.97
CA SER A 41 -10.57 -8.69 3.84
C SER A 41 -11.95 -8.05 3.92
N SER A 42 -12.21 -7.07 3.07
CA SER A 42 -13.53 -6.40 2.93
C SER A 42 -14.68 -7.38 2.59
N HIS A 43 -14.36 -8.54 2.05
CA HIS A 43 -15.32 -9.61 1.72
C HIS A 43 -15.27 -10.80 2.70
N ASN A 44 -14.81 -10.58 3.94
CA ASN A 44 -14.74 -11.58 5.02
C ASN A 44 -13.85 -12.81 4.73
N ILE A 45 -12.84 -12.67 3.86
CA ILE A 45 -11.84 -13.70 3.61
C ILE A 45 -10.69 -13.48 4.60
N GLU A 46 -10.40 -14.50 5.41
CA GLU A 46 -9.29 -14.46 6.35
C GLU A 46 -7.98 -14.87 5.67
N VAL A 47 -6.95 -14.06 5.87
CA VAL A 47 -5.60 -14.32 5.38
C VAL A 47 -4.63 -14.28 6.54
N VAL A 48 -3.81 -15.31 6.67
CA VAL A 48 -2.71 -15.33 7.63
C VAL A 48 -1.50 -14.64 6.98
N ALA A 49 -1.10 -13.51 7.54
CA ALA A 49 0.06 -12.76 7.06
C ALA A 49 1.38 -13.52 7.38
N ASP A 50 2.40 -13.30 6.57
CA ASP A 50 3.72 -13.91 6.79
C ASP A 50 4.36 -13.39 8.09
N ILE A 51 4.25 -12.08 8.34
CA ILE A 51 4.71 -11.43 9.59
C ILE A 51 3.63 -10.48 10.14
N THR A 52 3.77 -10.10 11.41
CA THR A 52 3.00 -9.00 11.99
C THR A 52 3.74 -7.67 11.85
N ILE A 53 3.04 -6.57 12.10
CA ILE A 53 3.63 -5.23 12.05
C ILE A 53 4.79 -5.05 13.06
N ASP A 54 4.74 -5.76 14.18
CA ASP A 54 5.77 -5.71 15.22
C ASP A 54 7.05 -6.45 14.81
N GLU A 55 6.96 -7.37 13.84
CA GLU A 55 8.09 -8.13 13.29
C GLU A 55 8.73 -7.45 12.08
N LEU A 56 8.13 -6.34 11.60
CA LEU A 56 8.57 -5.65 10.40
C LEU A 56 9.96 -5.02 10.57
N ASN A 57 10.88 -5.36 9.69
CA ASN A 57 12.15 -4.64 9.54
C ASN A 57 12.15 -3.83 8.23
N ILE A 58 11.67 -2.59 8.31
CA ILE A 58 11.52 -1.72 7.13
C ILE A 58 12.86 -1.41 6.44
N SER A 59 14.01 -1.54 7.13
CA SER A 59 15.32 -1.30 6.51
C SER A 59 15.66 -2.28 5.38
N ASN A 60 14.99 -3.43 5.34
CA ASN A 60 15.14 -4.41 4.28
C ASN A 60 14.26 -4.13 3.05
N ALA A 61 13.40 -3.12 3.11
CA ALA A 61 12.46 -2.84 2.03
C ALA A 61 13.15 -2.30 0.79
N ASP A 62 12.75 -2.80 -0.36
CA ASP A 62 12.96 -2.19 -1.68
C ASP A 62 11.66 -1.53 -2.18
N ALA A 63 10.52 -2.06 -1.73
CA ALA A 63 9.21 -1.52 -1.99
C ALA A 63 8.23 -1.86 -0.87
N ILE A 64 7.23 -1.01 -0.70
CA ILE A 64 6.02 -1.30 0.07
C ILE A 64 4.80 -1.21 -0.83
N VAL A 65 3.78 -2.02 -0.55
CA VAL A 65 2.52 -2.05 -1.31
C VAL A 65 1.35 -1.82 -0.34
N LEU A 66 0.53 -0.85 -0.68
CA LEU A 66 -0.66 -0.45 0.06
C LEU A 66 -1.89 -0.81 -0.79
N PRO A 67 -2.56 -1.95 -0.52
CA PRO A 67 -3.81 -2.29 -1.19
C PRO A 67 -4.93 -1.37 -0.71
N GLY A 68 -5.96 -1.23 -1.54
CA GLY A 68 -7.16 -0.51 -1.20
C GLY A 68 -8.13 -1.35 -0.38
N GLY A 69 -9.42 -1.06 -0.55
CA GLY A 69 -10.51 -1.61 0.24
C GLY A 69 -10.87 -0.73 1.43
N MET A 70 -12.14 -0.81 1.84
CA MET A 70 -12.64 -0.09 3.02
C MET A 70 -13.18 -1.09 4.05
N PRO A 71 -12.87 -0.89 5.33
CA PRO A 71 -12.07 0.18 5.93
C PRO A 71 -10.54 -0.05 5.90
N GLY A 72 -10.01 -0.98 5.10
CA GLY A 72 -8.59 -1.33 5.05
C GLY A 72 -7.69 -0.12 4.83
N THR A 73 -8.02 0.75 3.86
CA THR A 73 -7.27 2.00 3.60
C THR A 73 -7.21 2.90 4.83
N LEU A 74 -8.34 3.07 5.53
CA LEU A 74 -8.38 3.89 6.75
C LEU A 74 -7.55 3.29 7.88
N ASN A 75 -7.57 1.96 8.01
CA ASN A 75 -6.79 1.24 9.01
C ASN A 75 -5.27 1.32 8.72
N LEU A 76 -4.88 1.27 7.45
CA LEU A 76 -3.50 1.52 7.03
C LEU A 76 -3.08 2.96 7.36
N GLU A 77 -3.92 3.93 7.01
CA GLU A 77 -3.64 5.34 7.23
C GLU A 77 -3.49 5.69 8.71
N ALA A 78 -4.34 5.12 9.57
CA ALA A 78 -4.32 5.36 11.00
C ALA A 78 -3.13 4.72 11.73
N ASN A 79 -2.42 3.77 11.11
CA ASN A 79 -1.34 3.04 11.76
C ASN A 79 -0.02 3.80 11.65
N SER A 80 0.59 4.13 12.80
CA SER A 80 1.83 4.91 12.87
C SER A 80 3.03 4.21 12.24
N VAL A 81 3.10 2.86 12.29
CA VAL A 81 4.20 2.11 11.68
C VAL A 81 4.08 2.10 10.16
N VAL A 82 2.85 2.01 9.62
CA VAL A 82 2.60 2.18 8.18
C VAL A 82 3.05 3.58 7.74
N GLN A 83 2.67 4.61 8.50
CA GLN A 83 3.05 6.00 8.19
C GLN A 83 4.57 6.19 8.20
N SER A 84 5.27 5.69 9.21
CA SER A 84 6.74 5.76 9.27
C SER A 84 7.43 4.91 8.20
N SER A 85 6.81 3.80 7.78
CA SER A 85 7.31 2.98 6.68
C SER A 85 7.25 3.72 5.34
N ILE A 86 6.17 4.47 5.10
CA ILE A 86 6.05 5.34 3.92
C ILE A 86 7.16 6.39 3.96
N ASP A 87 7.34 7.08 5.09
CA ASP A 87 8.37 8.11 5.24
C ASP A 87 9.77 7.54 4.99
N TYR A 88 10.08 6.39 5.59
CA TYR A 88 11.34 5.68 5.36
C TYR A 88 11.58 5.38 3.87
N CYS A 89 10.58 4.84 3.17
CA CYS A 89 10.69 4.52 1.75
C CYS A 89 10.93 5.78 0.91
N VAL A 90 10.24 6.87 1.21
CA VAL A 90 10.42 8.15 0.51
C VAL A 90 11.83 8.71 0.71
N GLU A 91 12.30 8.77 1.96
CA GLU A 91 13.63 9.30 2.32
C GLU A 91 14.76 8.47 1.70
N ASN A 92 14.57 7.14 1.63
CA ASN A 92 15.57 6.22 1.10
C ASN A 92 15.36 5.88 -0.38
N LYS A 93 14.47 6.59 -1.10
CA LYS A 93 14.17 6.39 -2.53
C LYS A 93 13.75 4.96 -2.87
N LYS A 94 13.05 4.31 -1.93
CA LYS A 94 12.41 3.02 -2.12
C LYS A 94 11.03 3.21 -2.74
N TYR A 95 10.50 2.18 -3.39
CA TYR A 95 9.18 2.28 -4.03
C TYR A 95 8.05 2.26 -3.03
N VAL A 96 7.05 3.10 -3.27
CA VAL A 96 5.77 3.11 -2.57
C VAL A 96 4.68 2.88 -3.61
N CYS A 97 4.06 1.72 -3.55
CA CYS A 97 2.99 1.32 -4.46
C CYS A 97 1.64 1.42 -3.74
N ALA A 98 0.65 2.05 -4.37
CA ALA A 98 -0.68 2.19 -3.80
C ALA A 98 -1.74 2.04 -4.89
N ILE A 99 -2.85 1.36 -4.58
CA ILE A 99 -3.91 1.08 -5.55
C ILE A 99 -5.29 1.46 -4.98
N CYS A 100 -6.23 1.77 -5.87
CA CYS A 100 -7.65 1.99 -5.55
C CYS A 100 -7.83 3.20 -4.63
N ALA A 101 -8.28 3.00 -3.39
CA ALA A 101 -8.42 4.07 -2.41
C ALA A 101 -7.09 4.45 -1.72
N ALA A 102 -6.11 3.54 -1.69
CA ALA A 102 -4.88 3.73 -0.91
C ALA A 102 -3.98 4.90 -1.37
N PRO A 103 -3.98 5.38 -2.62
CA PRO A 103 -3.28 6.60 -2.99
C PRO A 103 -3.69 7.83 -2.18
N SER A 104 -4.91 7.87 -1.59
CA SER A 104 -5.34 8.93 -0.68
C SER A 104 -4.41 9.09 0.52
N ILE A 105 -3.86 7.99 1.05
CA ILE A 105 -2.89 8.02 2.15
C ILE A 105 -1.67 8.87 1.76
N LEU A 106 -1.17 8.70 0.55
CA LEU A 106 -0.02 9.44 0.03
C LEU A 106 -0.38 10.90 -0.26
N GLY A 107 -1.61 11.14 -0.74
CA GLY A 107 -2.14 12.47 -0.96
C GLY A 107 -2.24 13.27 0.33
N HIS A 108 -2.86 12.72 1.37
CA HIS A 108 -2.99 13.36 2.69
C HIS A 108 -1.62 13.67 3.32
N LYS A 109 -0.59 12.89 3.02
CA LYS A 109 0.80 13.18 3.40
C LYS A 109 1.45 14.29 2.52
N GLY A 110 0.77 14.78 1.49
CA GLY A 110 1.30 15.78 0.56
C GLY A 110 2.37 15.25 -0.42
N LEU A 111 2.55 13.94 -0.49
CA LEU A 111 3.61 13.29 -1.27
C LEU A 111 3.32 13.27 -2.77
N LEU A 112 2.06 13.42 -3.16
CA LEU A 112 1.62 13.38 -4.56
C LEU A 112 1.48 14.76 -5.20
N LYS A 113 1.71 15.84 -4.47
CA LYS A 113 1.56 17.20 -4.99
C LYS A 113 2.45 17.44 -6.22
N GLY A 114 1.80 17.78 -7.34
CA GLY A 114 2.48 18.02 -8.62
C GLY A 114 2.98 16.75 -9.33
N ARG A 115 2.70 15.56 -8.82
CA ARG A 115 3.02 14.27 -9.44
C ARG A 115 1.83 13.72 -10.20
N ASN A 116 2.11 12.92 -11.23
CA ASN A 116 1.06 12.16 -11.88
C ASN A 116 0.61 11.01 -10.95
N ALA A 117 -0.69 10.88 -10.76
CA ALA A 117 -1.26 9.82 -9.94
C ALA A 117 -2.65 9.41 -10.43
N ILE A 118 -3.10 8.25 -9.98
CA ILE A 118 -4.46 7.74 -10.18
C ILE A 118 -4.99 7.20 -8.85
N CYS A 119 -6.30 7.08 -8.76
CA CYS A 119 -6.98 6.45 -7.63
C CYS A 119 -8.31 5.83 -8.11
N PHE A 120 -9.00 5.18 -7.20
CA PHE A 120 -10.37 4.77 -7.45
C PHE A 120 -11.26 6.01 -7.65
N PRO A 121 -12.21 6.01 -8.61
CA PRO A 121 -13.09 7.15 -8.85
C PRO A 121 -13.80 7.63 -7.58
N GLY A 122 -13.72 8.93 -7.31
CA GLY A 122 -14.26 9.56 -6.11
C GLY A 122 -13.22 9.88 -5.01
N PHE A 123 -11.95 9.47 -5.21
CA PHE A 123 -10.85 9.80 -4.28
C PHE A 123 -9.88 10.84 -4.86
N GLU A 124 -10.23 11.48 -5.97
CA GLU A 124 -9.31 12.41 -6.67
C GLU A 124 -8.96 13.63 -5.81
N GLU A 125 -9.90 14.13 -5.01
CA GLU A 125 -9.66 15.26 -4.11
C GLU A 125 -8.67 14.91 -3.00
N ASP A 126 -8.69 13.64 -2.54
CA ASP A 126 -7.80 13.13 -1.50
C ASP A 126 -6.34 12.98 -1.98
N LEU A 127 -6.08 13.09 -3.30
CA LEU A 127 -4.72 13.12 -3.83
C LEU A 127 -4.02 14.49 -3.65
N CYS A 128 -4.70 15.47 -3.09
CA CYS A 128 -4.14 16.73 -2.56
C CYS A 128 -3.19 17.46 -3.52
N GLY A 129 -3.64 17.70 -4.77
CA GLY A 129 -2.89 18.46 -5.78
C GLY A 129 -2.00 17.61 -6.68
N ALA A 130 -2.27 16.31 -6.77
CA ALA A 130 -1.72 15.46 -7.82
C ALA A 130 -2.28 15.86 -9.21
N ILE A 131 -1.56 15.50 -10.26
CA ILE A 131 -2.02 15.59 -11.64
C ILE A 131 -2.70 14.26 -11.96
N ILE A 132 -4.04 14.27 -12.06
CA ILE A 132 -4.82 13.06 -12.29
C ILE A 132 -4.55 12.54 -13.70
N SER A 133 -4.16 11.28 -13.80
CA SER A 133 -3.86 10.60 -15.05
C SER A 133 -5.03 9.69 -15.47
N GLU A 134 -5.22 9.54 -16.78
CA GLU A 134 -6.19 8.59 -17.37
C GLU A 134 -5.58 7.21 -17.66
N LYS A 135 -4.33 6.99 -17.27
CA LYS A 135 -3.65 5.69 -17.46
C LYS A 135 -4.10 4.69 -16.41
N TYR A 136 -4.02 3.41 -16.73
CA TYR A 136 -4.31 2.33 -15.78
C TYR A 136 -3.21 2.14 -14.72
N VAL A 137 -1.98 2.51 -15.04
CA VAL A 137 -0.83 2.47 -14.14
C VAL A 137 -0.01 3.73 -14.33
N VAL A 138 0.40 4.35 -13.25
CA VAL A 138 1.25 5.53 -13.23
C VAL A 138 2.48 5.27 -12.37
N SER A 139 3.63 5.64 -12.90
CA SER A 139 4.88 5.67 -12.14
C SER A 139 5.44 7.09 -12.23
N ASP A 140 5.67 7.72 -11.08
CA ASP A 140 6.24 9.07 -10.98
C ASP A 140 7.25 9.10 -9.83
N GLY A 141 8.53 9.13 -10.17
CA GLY A 141 9.62 8.96 -9.21
C GLY A 141 9.61 7.57 -8.60
N ASN A 142 9.47 7.49 -7.29
CA ASN A 142 9.40 6.24 -6.53
C ASN A 142 7.96 5.84 -6.14
N PHE A 143 6.94 6.52 -6.68
CA PHE A 143 5.52 6.16 -6.48
C PHE A 143 4.98 5.39 -7.70
N ILE A 144 4.21 4.35 -7.44
CA ILE A 144 3.53 3.51 -8.44
C ILE A 144 2.07 3.33 -8.02
#